data_263a0ae18b85ff6cfd45239ea3aefa31
#
_entry.id   263a0ae18b85ff6cfd45239ea3aefa31
#
_cell.length_a   1.000
_cell.length_b   1.000
_cell.length_c   1.000
_cell.angle_alpha   90.00
_cell.angle_beta   90.00
_cell.angle_gamma   90.00
#
_symmetry.space_group_name_H-M   'P 1'
#
loop_
_entity.id
_entity.type
_entity.pdbx_description
1 polymer ?
#
loop_
_entity_poly.entity_id
_entity_poly.type
_entity_poly.pdbx_seq_one_letter_code
_entity_poly.pdbx_strand_id
1 'polypeptide(L)'
;VKSFSPTPSRPDSDIEIRIERLARSSVALSKLAPELTGIASKLAAGAQQQASQSREIAENVERMAEQLSTAMETLHLSSSSVSDIVAAIKRVADQTRILSINASIEAARAGHIGLAFGAVAKEVESLAGQTHTATAQISGRVDTIQSNISTAVEAAGLGEACEGQKKGFSIRRLGGEMNEMASIAIQTADAATSVDQTSESIRSLCEELLMEVGTFRMPAHDHAVSIFRQLLGMGEFSRGNRPECEGAMRRAVRNMHIFELLYLTDAQGRQISSNIWSDGREDASVFGSQWSRRPWFQSVLKSGEVSVSDIYRSSATDSFCFTLSGPIFDVQGQFCGVLAADVNFADLLSL
;
A
#
# COMPACT_ATOMS: atom_id res chain seq x y z
N VAL A 1 -52.06 -12.78 -40.44
CA VAL A 1 -51.12 -11.94 -39.66
C VAL A 1 -51.68 -11.84 -38.24
N LYS A 2 -51.25 -12.71 -37.32
CA LYS A 2 -51.58 -12.58 -35.91
C LYS A 2 -50.58 -11.61 -35.29
N SER A 3 -51.09 -10.45 -34.86
CA SER A 3 -50.37 -9.46 -34.11
C SER A 3 -50.01 -10.05 -32.72
N PHE A 4 -48.74 -10.24 -32.47
CA PHE A 4 -48.22 -10.55 -31.14
C PHE A 4 -48.27 -9.25 -30.33
N SER A 5 -49.26 -9.07 -29.49
CA SER A 5 -49.28 -8.05 -28.46
C SER A 5 -48.34 -8.53 -27.33
N PRO A 6 -47.32 -7.76 -26.93
CA PRO A 6 -46.55 -8.12 -25.77
C PRO A 6 -47.46 -8.06 -24.55
N THR A 7 -47.54 -9.14 -23.81
CA THR A 7 -48.18 -9.20 -22.48
C THR A 7 -47.54 -8.12 -21.61
N PRO A 8 -48.32 -7.24 -20.96
CA PRO A 8 -47.71 -6.27 -20.02
C PRO A 8 -46.99 -7.03 -18.90
N SER A 9 -45.70 -6.82 -18.76
CA SER A 9 -44.92 -7.30 -17.65
C SER A 9 -45.62 -6.82 -16.36
N ARG A 10 -45.89 -7.75 -15.41
CA ARG A 10 -46.47 -7.38 -14.12
C ARG A 10 -45.52 -6.35 -13.49
N PRO A 11 -46.02 -5.20 -12.99
CA PRO A 11 -45.18 -4.16 -12.37
C PRO A 11 -44.37 -4.69 -11.17
N ASP A 12 -44.86 -5.77 -10.50
CA ASP A 12 -44.18 -6.41 -9.39
C ASP A 12 -42.85 -7.11 -9.81
N SER A 13 -42.82 -7.73 -10.99
CA SER A 13 -41.61 -8.43 -11.46
C SER A 13 -40.47 -7.47 -11.80
N ASP A 14 -40.75 -6.24 -12.21
CA ASP A 14 -39.72 -5.23 -12.49
C ASP A 14 -39.09 -4.68 -11.18
N ILE A 15 -39.89 -4.57 -10.12
CA ILE A 15 -39.41 -4.17 -8.79
C ILE A 15 -38.53 -5.27 -8.20
N GLU A 16 -38.94 -6.53 -8.26
CA GLU A 16 -38.17 -7.67 -7.76
C GLU A 16 -36.81 -7.77 -8.45
N ILE A 17 -36.73 -7.60 -9.76
CA ILE A 17 -35.47 -7.58 -10.52
C ILE A 17 -34.60 -6.41 -10.09
N ARG A 18 -35.17 -5.24 -9.83
CA ARG A 18 -34.41 -4.05 -9.38
C ARG A 18 -33.85 -4.26 -7.97
N ILE A 19 -34.60 -4.86 -7.08
CA ILE A 19 -34.19 -5.21 -5.71
C ILE A 19 -33.02 -6.22 -5.77
N GLU A 20 -33.14 -7.26 -6.61
CA GLU A 20 -32.06 -8.24 -6.78
C GLU A 20 -30.77 -7.60 -7.32
N ARG A 21 -30.88 -6.68 -8.29
CA ARG A 21 -29.71 -5.91 -8.79
C ARG A 21 -29.07 -5.08 -7.69
N LEU A 22 -29.88 -4.47 -6.83
CA LEU A 22 -29.38 -3.71 -5.68
C LEU A 22 -28.65 -4.62 -4.69
N ALA A 23 -29.23 -5.78 -4.37
CA ALA A 23 -28.59 -6.78 -3.53
C ALA A 23 -27.26 -7.27 -4.10
N ARG A 24 -27.20 -7.58 -5.40
CA ARG A 24 -25.96 -7.97 -6.10
C ARG A 24 -24.88 -6.87 -6.00
N SER A 25 -25.27 -5.60 -6.19
CA SER A 25 -24.35 -4.47 -6.06
C SER A 25 -23.82 -4.32 -4.62
N SER A 26 -24.68 -4.51 -3.63
CA SER A 26 -24.28 -4.44 -2.22
C SER A 26 -23.32 -5.57 -1.83
N VAL A 27 -23.56 -6.79 -2.30
CA VAL A 27 -22.64 -7.92 -2.11
C VAL A 27 -21.28 -7.63 -2.76
N ALA A 28 -21.27 -7.08 -3.98
CA ALA A 28 -20.03 -6.74 -4.67
C ALA A 28 -19.25 -5.65 -3.92
N LEU A 29 -19.91 -4.60 -3.46
CA LEU A 29 -19.29 -3.53 -2.66
C LEU A 29 -18.77 -4.04 -1.32
N SER A 30 -19.52 -4.90 -0.63
CA SER A 30 -19.09 -5.50 0.64
C SER A 30 -17.84 -6.38 0.48
N LYS A 31 -17.66 -7.04 -0.66
CA LYS A 31 -16.45 -7.82 -0.98
C LYS A 31 -15.24 -6.93 -1.30
N LEU A 32 -15.46 -5.73 -1.86
CA LEU A 32 -14.39 -4.78 -2.19
C LEU A 32 -13.89 -3.97 -0.98
N ALA A 33 -14.73 -3.75 0.02
CA ALA A 33 -14.36 -2.95 1.20
C ALA A 33 -13.11 -3.49 1.93
N PRO A 34 -12.98 -4.80 2.25
CA PRO A 34 -11.77 -5.34 2.87
C PRO A 34 -10.51 -5.19 2.01
N GLU A 35 -10.64 -5.23 0.68
CA GLU A 35 -9.50 -5.00 -0.23
C GLU A 35 -9.02 -3.56 -0.14
N LEU A 36 -9.95 -2.58 -0.10
CA LEU A 36 -9.64 -1.17 0.10
C LEU A 36 -8.96 -0.92 1.45
N THR A 37 -9.46 -1.52 2.53
CA THR A 37 -8.81 -1.49 3.86
C THR A 37 -7.38 -2.03 3.79
N GLY A 38 -7.17 -3.17 3.11
CA GLY A 38 -5.84 -3.74 2.93
C GLY A 38 -4.88 -2.84 2.13
N ILE A 39 -5.38 -2.17 1.09
CA ILE A 39 -4.61 -1.20 0.30
C ILE A 39 -4.30 0.04 1.14
N ALA A 40 -5.28 0.59 1.84
CA ALA A 40 -5.13 1.76 2.71
C ALA A 40 -4.08 1.51 3.80
N SER A 41 -4.12 0.37 4.46
CA SER A 41 -3.13 -0.02 5.48
C SER A 41 -1.70 -0.07 4.92
N LYS A 42 -1.50 -0.68 3.75
CA LYS A 42 -0.19 -0.72 3.09
C LYS A 42 0.28 0.67 2.67
N LEU A 43 -0.63 1.50 2.17
CA LEU A 43 -0.33 2.88 1.78
C LEU A 43 0.08 3.72 2.99
N ALA A 44 -0.63 3.63 4.10
CA ALA A 44 -0.29 4.32 5.34
C ALA A 44 1.10 3.91 5.87
N ALA A 45 1.38 2.60 5.92
CA ALA A 45 2.69 2.09 6.35
C ALA A 45 3.83 2.56 5.43
N GLY A 46 3.63 2.50 4.11
CA GLY A 46 4.60 2.99 3.13
C GLY A 46 4.86 4.50 3.24
N ALA A 47 3.80 5.28 3.45
CA ALA A 47 3.87 6.72 3.64
C ALA A 47 4.61 7.09 4.94
N GLN A 48 4.36 6.40 6.04
CA GLN A 48 5.09 6.60 7.31
C GLN A 48 6.58 6.29 7.16
N GLN A 49 6.92 5.20 6.46
CA GLN A 49 8.31 4.85 6.17
C GLN A 49 8.97 5.94 5.30
N GLN A 50 8.29 6.42 4.26
CA GLN A 50 8.78 7.50 3.40
C GLN A 50 9.01 8.80 4.18
N ALA A 51 8.10 9.17 5.08
CA ALA A 51 8.26 10.34 5.95
C ALA A 51 9.51 10.24 6.84
N SER A 52 9.76 9.07 7.41
CA SER A 52 10.96 8.80 8.23
C SER A 52 12.23 8.91 7.40
N GLN A 53 12.27 8.27 6.24
CA GLN A 53 13.43 8.32 5.34
C GLN A 53 13.72 9.73 4.83
N SER A 54 12.66 10.48 4.49
CA SER A 54 12.84 11.87 4.01
C SER A 54 13.42 12.76 5.10
N ARG A 55 13.03 12.60 6.36
CA ARG A 55 13.63 13.33 7.50
C ARG A 55 15.09 12.98 7.70
N GLU A 56 15.41 11.68 7.67
CA GLU A 56 16.80 11.21 7.78
C GLU A 56 17.69 11.77 6.66
N ILE A 57 17.17 11.81 5.42
CA ILE A 57 17.87 12.41 4.29
C ILE A 57 18.05 13.92 4.52
N ALA A 58 17.03 14.63 5.01
CA ALA A 58 17.13 16.06 5.32
C ALA A 58 18.24 16.35 6.34
N GLU A 59 18.30 15.58 7.44
CA GLU A 59 19.35 15.71 8.45
C GLU A 59 20.74 15.38 7.89
N ASN A 60 20.87 14.39 7.02
CA ASN A 60 22.11 14.04 6.37
C ASN A 60 22.58 15.14 5.42
N VAL A 61 21.65 15.75 4.68
CA VAL A 61 21.90 16.88 3.78
C VAL A 61 22.39 18.10 4.57
N GLU A 62 21.79 18.39 5.71
CA GLU A 62 22.19 19.50 6.57
C GLU A 62 23.61 19.30 7.13
N ARG A 63 23.90 18.09 7.64
CA ARG A 63 25.28 17.74 8.09
C ARG A 63 26.30 17.82 6.96
N MET A 64 25.93 17.40 5.74
CA MET A 64 26.81 17.48 4.58
C MET A 64 27.08 18.95 4.20
N ALA A 65 26.08 19.84 4.30
CA ALA A 65 26.24 21.27 4.08
C ALA A 65 27.23 21.89 5.08
N GLU A 66 27.12 21.55 6.37
CA GLU A 66 28.02 22.02 7.43
C GLU A 66 29.47 21.53 7.22
N GLN A 67 29.62 20.23 6.92
CA GLN A 67 30.94 19.63 6.67
C GLN A 67 31.61 20.26 5.44
N LEU A 68 30.86 20.49 4.37
CA LEU A 68 31.36 21.13 3.17
C LEU A 68 31.75 22.59 3.42
N SER A 69 30.94 23.33 4.17
CA SER A 69 31.26 24.71 4.56
C SER A 69 32.56 24.77 5.36
N THR A 70 32.72 23.92 6.36
CA THR A 70 33.97 23.86 7.19
C THR A 70 35.18 23.46 6.37
N ALA A 71 35.03 22.50 5.44
CA ALA A 71 36.12 22.08 4.55
C ALA A 71 36.54 23.23 3.60
N MET A 72 35.60 23.97 3.03
CA MET A 72 35.88 25.10 2.16
C MET A 72 36.53 26.28 2.91
N GLU A 73 36.12 26.55 4.12
CA GLU A 73 36.76 27.55 4.98
C GLU A 73 38.22 27.16 5.31
N THR A 74 38.44 25.89 5.66
CA THR A 74 39.80 25.37 5.93
C THR A 74 40.68 25.47 4.68
N LEU A 75 40.16 25.15 3.50
CA LEU A 75 40.88 25.31 2.23
C LEU A 75 41.17 26.77 1.91
N HIS A 76 40.25 27.67 2.19
CA HIS A 76 40.48 29.11 1.99
C HIS A 76 41.60 29.65 2.88
N LEU A 77 41.58 29.31 4.17
CA LEU A 77 42.63 29.71 5.13
C LEU A 77 44.01 29.12 4.75
N SER A 78 44.03 27.84 4.35
CA SER A 78 45.24 27.20 3.89
C SER A 78 45.82 27.85 2.63
N SER A 79 44.96 28.17 1.66
CA SER A 79 45.34 28.85 0.43
C SER A 79 45.86 30.27 0.70
N SER A 80 45.25 31.01 1.63
CA SER A 80 45.75 32.32 2.08
C SER A 80 47.14 32.22 2.71
N SER A 81 47.33 31.23 3.60
CA SER A 81 48.67 31.00 4.23
C SER A 81 49.77 30.70 3.19
N VAL A 82 49.43 29.88 2.16
CA VAL A 82 50.35 29.60 1.07
C VAL A 82 50.68 30.89 0.29
N SER A 83 49.70 31.77 0.05
CA SER A 83 49.89 33.07 -0.59
C SER A 83 50.89 33.94 0.19
N ASP A 84 50.76 33.98 1.51
CA ASP A 84 51.68 34.75 2.39
C ASP A 84 53.11 34.21 2.33
N ILE A 85 53.28 32.88 2.35
CA ILE A 85 54.58 32.23 2.21
C ILE A 85 55.22 32.56 0.86
N VAL A 86 54.43 32.44 -0.23
CA VAL A 86 54.93 32.76 -1.59
C VAL A 86 55.35 34.23 -1.69
N ALA A 87 54.59 35.16 -1.10
CA ALA A 87 54.95 36.55 -1.05
C ALA A 87 56.27 36.80 -0.25
N ALA A 88 56.49 36.05 0.84
CA ALA A 88 57.73 36.10 1.61
C ALA A 88 58.93 35.57 0.79
N ILE A 89 58.78 34.43 0.11
CA ILE A 89 59.82 33.85 -0.76
C ILE A 89 60.17 34.81 -1.90
N LYS A 90 59.16 35.44 -2.51
CA LYS A 90 59.37 36.45 -3.57
C LYS A 90 60.22 37.61 -3.06
N ARG A 91 59.92 38.15 -1.86
CA ARG A 91 60.74 39.21 -1.24
C ARG A 91 62.18 38.79 -1.04
N VAL A 92 62.41 37.58 -0.51
CA VAL A 92 63.76 37.01 -0.32
C VAL A 92 64.49 36.86 -1.65
N ALA A 93 63.87 36.37 -2.73
CA ALA A 93 64.42 36.26 -4.04
C ALA A 93 64.81 37.64 -4.61
N ASP A 94 63.94 38.63 -4.46
CA ASP A 94 64.25 40.02 -4.92
C ASP A 94 65.46 40.62 -4.18
N GLN A 95 65.51 40.43 -2.85
CA GLN A 95 66.64 40.87 -2.04
C GLN A 95 67.96 40.15 -2.45
N THR A 96 67.86 38.83 -2.65
CA THR A 96 69.02 38.01 -3.10
C THR A 96 69.50 38.48 -4.45
N ARG A 97 68.62 38.83 -5.38
CA ARG A 97 68.95 39.37 -6.68
C ARG A 97 69.64 40.75 -6.57
N ILE A 98 69.20 41.63 -5.71
CA ILE A 98 69.84 42.92 -5.45
C ILE A 98 71.22 42.70 -4.86
N LEU A 99 71.43 41.79 -3.93
CA LEU A 99 72.70 41.45 -3.32
C LEU A 99 73.66 40.87 -4.34
N SER A 100 73.21 40.00 -5.25
CA SER A 100 74.03 39.38 -6.29
C SER A 100 74.46 40.43 -7.32
N ILE A 101 73.61 41.37 -7.69
CA ILE A 101 73.97 42.49 -8.56
C ILE A 101 75.07 43.35 -7.90
N ASN A 102 74.90 43.71 -6.63
CA ASN A 102 75.91 44.49 -5.90
C ASN A 102 77.23 43.72 -5.79
N ALA A 103 77.17 42.38 -5.52
CA ALA A 103 78.43 41.57 -5.55
C ALA A 103 79.08 41.47 -6.92
N SER A 104 78.29 41.43 -7.99
CA SER A 104 78.84 41.44 -9.39
C SER A 104 79.52 42.77 -9.72
N ILE A 105 78.95 43.90 -9.23
CA ILE A 105 79.57 45.20 -9.40
C ILE A 105 80.92 45.28 -8.65
N GLU A 106 80.95 44.85 -7.42
CA GLU A 106 82.18 44.91 -6.61
C GLU A 106 83.22 43.91 -7.11
N ALA A 107 82.84 42.74 -7.62
CA ALA A 107 83.71 41.81 -8.27
C ALA A 107 84.33 42.42 -9.54
N ALA A 108 83.58 43.14 -10.35
CA ALA A 108 84.04 43.86 -11.48
C ALA A 108 85.08 44.97 -11.12
N ARG A 109 84.82 45.64 -9.99
CA ARG A 109 85.67 46.69 -9.44
C ARG A 109 87.02 46.16 -8.93
N ALA A 110 87.05 44.92 -8.45
CA ALA A 110 88.30 44.26 -8.03
C ALA A 110 89.16 43.75 -9.20
N GLY A 111 88.74 43.90 -10.44
CA GLY A 111 89.48 43.54 -11.61
C GLY A 111 89.76 42.02 -11.73
N HIS A 112 90.98 41.65 -12.05
CA HIS A 112 91.30 40.24 -12.30
C HIS A 112 91.15 39.31 -11.10
N ILE A 113 91.26 39.83 -9.87
CA ILE A 113 91.10 39.07 -8.63
C ILE A 113 89.63 38.76 -8.39
N GLY A 114 88.67 39.56 -8.88
CA GLY A 114 87.25 39.42 -8.75
C GLY A 114 86.59 38.47 -9.71
N LEU A 115 87.24 37.95 -10.73
CA LEU A 115 86.59 37.17 -11.83
C LEU A 115 85.83 35.95 -11.33
N ALA A 116 86.38 35.17 -10.38
CA ALA A 116 85.73 34.00 -9.80
C ALA A 116 84.49 34.41 -8.98
N PHE A 117 84.54 35.49 -8.17
CA PHE A 117 83.44 36.03 -7.43
C PHE A 117 82.32 36.59 -8.32
N GLY A 118 82.72 37.25 -9.45
CA GLY A 118 81.78 37.72 -10.45
C GLY A 118 80.95 36.58 -11.12
N ALA A 119 81.58 35.43 -11.35
CA ALA A 119 80.89 34.27 -11.90
C ALA A 119 79.89 33.71 -10.91
N VAL A 120 80.26 33.60 -9.62
CA VAL A 120 79.29 33.13 -8.51
C VAL A 120 78.20 34.13 -8.38
N ALA A 121 78.48 35.43 -8.40
CA ALA A 121 77.45 36.47 -8.26
C ALA A 121 76.40 36.40 -9.40
N LYS A 122 76.81 36.14 -10.64
CA LYS A 122 75.93 35.97 -11.79
C LYS A 122 75.07 34.69 -11.64
N GLU A 123 75.66 33.61 -11.12
CA GLU A 123 74.91 32.38 -10.89
C GLU A 123 73.80 32.55 -9.78
N VAL A 124 74.15 33.27 -8.71
CA VAL A 124 73.20 33.64 -7.65
C VAL A 124 72.10 34.56 -8.22
N GLU A 125 72.43 35.50 -9.09
CA GLU A 125 71.44 36.36 -9.76
C GLU A 125 70.49 35.54 -10.64
N SER A 126 71.01 34.56 -11.41
CA SER A 126 70.21 33.63 -12.21
C SER A 126 69.27 32.81 -11.35
N LEU A 127 69.73 32.24 -10.21
CA LEU A 127 68.95 31.46 -9.29
C LEU A 127 67.83 32.27 -8.61
N ALA A 128 68.13 33.50 -8.23
CA ALA A 128 67.17 34.44 -7.73
C ALA A 128 66.03 34.75 -8.75
N GLY A 129 66.44 34.95 -10.05
CA GLY A 129 65.51 35.13 -11.16
C GLY A 129 64.59 33.91 -11.37
N GLN A 130 65.16 32.70 -11.34
CA GLN A 130 64.38 31.45 -11.43
C GLN A 130 63.38 31.30 -10.26
N THR A 131 63.83 31.62 -9.04
CA THR A 131 62.98 31.60 -7.83
C THR A 131 61.81 32.60 -7.93
N HIS A 132 62.06 33.81 -8.45
CA HIS A 132 61.04 34.81 -8.70
C HIS A 132 60.02 34.32 -9.72
N THR A 133 60.44 33.68 -10.82
CA THR A 133 59.51 33.11 -11.81
C THR A 133 58.71 31.96 -11.24
N ALA A 134 59.32 31.05 -10.50
CA ALA A 134 58.63 29.93 -9.83
C ALA A 134 57.58 30.42 -8.83
N THR A 135 57.90 31.42 -8.01
CA THR A 135 56.95 32.01 -7.06
C THR A 135 55.77 32.70 -7.74
N ALA A 136 55.99 33.37 -8.87
CA ALA A 136 54.91 33.95 -9.67
C ALA A 136 53.97 32.89 -10.23
N GLN A 137 54.50 31.74 -10.68
CA GLN A 137 53.67 30.60 -11.14
C GLN A 137 52.87 29.99 -10.00
N ILE A 138 53.44 29.86 -8.80
CA ILE A 138 52.72 29.32 -7.61
C ILE A 138 51.62 30.31 -7.22
N SER A 139 51.88 31.61 -7.21
CA SER A 139 50.86 32.63 -6.93
C SER A 139 49.63 32.49 -7.84
N GLY A 140 49.85 32.38 -9.15
CA GLY A 140 48.75 32.20 -10.11
C GLY A 140 47.96 30.89 -9.90
N ARG A 141 48.62 29.82 -9.41
CA ARG A 141 47.93 28.59 -9.05
C ARG A 141 47.09 28.75 -7.78
N VAL A 142 47.58 29.48 -6.79
CA VAL A 142 46.85 29.76 -5.54
C VAL A 142 45.63 30.61 -5.84
N ASP A 143 45.74 31.63 -6.69
CA ASP A 143 44.60 32.45 -7.13
C ASP A 143 43.53 31.58 -7.83
N THR A 144 43.96 30.62 -8.65
CA THR A 144 43.06 29.67 -9.29
C THR A 144 42.34 28.77 -8.25
N ILE A 145 43.04 28.29 -7.23
CA ILE A 145 42.47 27.49 -6.13
C ILE A 145 41.39 28.31 -5.38
N GLN A 146 41.69 29.56 -5.04
CA GLN A 146 40.75 30.45 -4.35
C GLN A 146 39.50 30.71 -5.20
N SER A 147 39.65 30.95 -6.49
CA SER A 147 38.53 31.08 -7.43
C SER A 147 37.68 29.80 -7.51
N ASN A 148 38.30 28.61 -7.55
CA ASN A 148 37.59 27.35 -7.56
C ASN A 148 36.84 27.07 -6.26
N ILE A 149 37.42 27.45 -5.12
CA ILE A 149 36.74 27.36 -3.80
C ILE A 149 35.48 28.25 -3.82
N SER A 150 35.60 29.51 -4.27
CA SER A 150 34.44 30.40 -4.37
C SER A 150 33.35 29.82 -5.28
N THR A 151 33.70 29.33 -6.43
CA THR A 151 32.79 28.67 -7.38
C THR A 151 32.11 27.43 -6.75
N ALA A 152 32.86 26.63 -6.01
CA ALA A 152 32.31 25.43 -5.34
C ALA A 152 31.31 25.79 -4.22
N VAL A 153 31.61 26.84 -3.45
CA VAL A 153 30.71 27.38 -2.41
C VAL A 153 29.39 27.90 -3.03
N GLU A 154 29.49 28.62 -4.14
CA GLU A 154 28.32 29.11 -4.89
C GLU A 154 27.53 27.95 -5.49
N ALA A 155 28.20 26.99 -6.12
CA ALA A 155 27.52 25.83 -6.72
C ALA A 155 26.80 24.95 -5.68
N ALA A 156 27.36 24.83 -4.48
CA ALA A 156 26.74 24.11 -3.36
C ALA A 156 25.58 24.89 -2.70
N GLY A 157 25.40 26.18 -3.07
CA GLY A 157 24.39 27.06 -2.45
C GLY A 157 24.68 27.39 -0.99
N LEU A 158 25.96 27.40 -0.60
CA LEU A 158 26.43 27.71 0.75
C LEU A 158 26.83 29.19 0.92
N GLY A 159 26.92 29.96 -0.18
CA GLY A 159 27.18 31.38 -0.19
C GLY A 159 25.96 32.20 0.26
N GLU A 160 26.18 33.48 0.67
CA GLU A 160 25.10 34.43 0.91
C GLU A 160 24.27 34.60 -0.37
N ALA A 161 22.94 34.50 -0.24
CA ALA A 161 22.02 34.58 -1.36
C ALA A 161 22.05 35.98 -1.97
N CYS A 162 22.72 36.15 -3.11
CA CYS A 162 22.50 37.34 -3.94
C CYS A 162 21.14 37.20 -4.64
N GLU A 163 20.24 38.17 -4.41
CA GLU A 163 18.97 38.30 -5.13
C GLU A 163 19.24 38.32 -6.64
N GLY A 164 18.88 37.24 -7.31
CA GLY A 164 18.93 37.16 -8.77
C GLY A 164 19.56 35.90 -9.37
N GLN A 165 20.15 35.00 -8.59
CA GLN A 165 20.80 33.81 -9.12
C GLN A 165 19.82 32.70 -9.45
N LYS A 166 19.86 32.29 -10.72
CA LYS A 166 19.07 31.22 -11.34
C LYS A 166 19.17 29.92 -10.54
N LYS A 167 18.03 29.22 -10.43
CA LYS A 167 17.77 27.88 -9.88
C LYS A 167 18.91 26.86 -10.08
N GLY A 168 20.04 27.05 -9.39
CA GLY A 168 21.10 26.05 -9.30
C GLY A 168 20.75 24.98 -8.27
N PHE A 169 21.41 23.85 -8.36
CA PHE A 169 21.39 22.82 -7.33
C PHE A 169 21.93 23.43 -6.03
N SER A 170 21.13 23.40 -4.97
CA SER A 170 21.55 23.88 -3.66
C SER A 170 21.30 22.77 -2.64
N ILE A 171 22.32 22.43 -1.87
CA ILE A 171 22.23 21.43 -0.80
C ILE A 171 21.14 21.83 0.20
N ARG A 172 21.03 23.10 0.56
CA ARG A 172 19.97 23.62 1.47
C ARG A 172 18.57 23.44 0.88
N ARG A 173 18.41 23.64 -0.43
CA ARG A 173 17.12 23.43 -1.12
C ARG A 173 16.73 21.96 -1.08
N LEU A 174 17.67 21.05 -1.28
CA LEU A 174 17.42 19.62 -1.19
C LEU A 174 16.91 19.22 0.20
N GLY A 175 17.47 19.77 1.28
CA GLY A 175 16.95 19.56 2.64
C GLY A 175 15.52 20.06 2.79
N GLY A 176 15.19 21.22 2.23
CA GLY A 176 13.82 21.77 2.20
C GLY A 176 12.85 20.87 1.43
N GLU A 177 13.23 20.40 0.24
CA GLU A 177 12.43 19.48 -0.58
C GLU A 177 12.20 18.13 0.14
N MET A 178 13.18 17.63 0.91
CA MET A 178 13.01 16.41 1.71
C MET A 178 12.02 16.61 2.87
N ASN A 179 12.03 17.76 3.52
CA ASN A 179 11.06 18.10 4.56
C ASN A 179 9.64 18.24 4.00
N GLU A 180 9.49 18.82 2.81
CA GLU A 180 8.21 18.88 2.10
C GLU A 180 7.73 17.48 1.74
N MET A 181 8.61 16.61 1.24
CA MET A 181 8.29 15.22 0.93
C MET A 181 7.86 14.44 2.18
N ALA A 182 8.49 14.66 3.34
CA ALA A 182 8.07 14.09 4.61
C ALA A 182 6.66 14.55 5.01
N SER A 183 6.35 15.83 4.79
CA SER A 183 5.01 16.39 5.04
C SER A 183 3.95 15.77 4.13
N ILE A 184 4.22 15.65 2.83
CA ILE A 184 3.32 15.00 1.86
C ILE A 184 3.10 13.53 2.24
N ALA A 185 4.13 12.83 2.67
CA ALA A 185 4.02 11.45 3.12
C ALA A 185 3.10 11.30 4.34
N ILE A 186 3.18 12.22 5.32
CA ILE A 186 2.26 12.24 6.46
C ILE A 186 0.82 12.46 6.01
N GLN A 187 0.57 13.43 5.13
CA GLN A 187 -0.76 13.68 4.57
C GLN A 187 -1.30 12.46 3.81
N THR A 188 -0.42 11.72 3.13
CA THR A 188 -0.79 10.47 2.44
C THR A 188 -1.20 9.38 3.44
N ALA A 189 -0.52 9.26 4.57
CA ALA A 189 -0.89 8.32 5.64
C ALA A 189 -2.24 8.68 6.26
N ASP A 190 -2.51 9.96 6.50
CA ASP A 190 -3.80 10.45 7.02
C ASP A 190 -4.94 10.19 6.01
N ALA A 191 -4.69 10.44 4.72
CA ALA A 191 -5.65 10.13 3.66
C ALA A 191 -5.93 8.61 3.58
N ALA A 192 -4.92 7.77 3.71
CA ALA A 192 -5.09 6.32 3.76
C ALA A 192 -5.96 5.88 4.96
N THR A 193 -5.78 6.50 6.12
CA THR A 193 -6.62 6.25 7.30
C THR A 193 -8.09 6.64 7.03
N SER A 194 -8.32 7.75 6.32
CA SER A 194 -9.67 8.16 5.92
C SER A 194 -10.31 7.19 4.92
N VAL A 195 -9.53 6.61 4.01
CA VAL A 195 -9.99 5.56 3.09
C VAL A 195 -10.40 4.30 3.86
N ASP A 196 -9.63 3.90 4.88
CA ASP A 196 -9.95 2.75 5.74
C ASP A 196 -11.28 2.96 6.46
N GLN A 197 -11.49 4.11 7.10
CA GLN A 197 -12.74 4.46 7.77
C GLN A 197 -13.93 4.49 6.80
N THR A 198 -13.73 5.01 5.59
CA THR A 198 -14.75 5.04 4.55
C THR A 198 -15.11 3.63 4.07
N SER A 199 -14.13 2.75 3.92
CA SER A 199 -14.32 1.35 3.54
C SER A 199 -15.14 0.59 4.58
N GLU A 200 -14.87 0.81 5.87
CA GLU A 200 -15.66 0.21 6.95
C GLU A 200 -17.10 0.74 6.95
N SER A 201 -17.30 2.02 6.70
CA SER A 201 -18.64 2.62 6.57
C SER A 201 -19.41 2.04 5.38
N ILE A 202 -18.76 1.86 4.24
CA ILE A 202 -19.34 1.20 3.06
C ILE A 202 -19.75 -0.23 3.40
N ARG A 203 -18.88 -0.99 4.09
CA ARG A 203 -19.20 -2.36 4.52
C ARG A 203 -20.45 -2.40 5.39
N SER A 204 -20.52 -1.53 6.40
CA SER A 204 -21.67 -1.44 7.31
C SER A 204 -22.97 -1.09 6.58
N LEU A 205 -22.92 -0.10 5.67
CA LEU A 205 -24.09 0.30 4.86
C LEU A 205 -24.55 -0.81 3.92
N CYS A 206 -23.61 -1.56 3.33
CA CYS A 206 -23.94 -2.71 2.49
C CYS A 206 -24.60 -3.84 3.28
N GLU A 207 -24.13 -4.10 4.51
CA GLU A 207 -24.74 -5.08 5.41
C GLU A 207 -26.16 -4.67 5.79
N GLU A 208 -26.38 -3.42 6.17
CA GLU A 208 -27.70 -2.89 6.50
C GLU A 208 -28.66 -2.99 5.30
N LEU A 209 -28.19 -2.59 4.13
CA LEU A 209 -28.96 -2.67 2.88
C LEU A 209 -29.31 -4.12 2.52
N LEU A 210 -28.40 -5.08 2.71
CA LEU A 210 -28.68 -6.50 2.47
C LEU A 210 -29.74 -7.04 3.42
N MET A 211 -29.73 -6.61 4.69
CA MET A 211 -30.77 -7.00 5.65
C MET A 211 -32.14 -6.44 5.26
N GLU A 212 -32.23 -5.17 4.84
CA GLU A 212 -33.50 -4.57 4.41
C GLU A 212 -34.02 -5.21 3.12
N VAL A 213 -33.16 -5.33 2.12
CA VAL A 213 -33.50 -5.92 0.81
C VAL A 213 -33.86 -7.40 0.97
N GLY A 214 -33.26 -8.09 1.93
CA GLY A 214 -33.49 -9.50 2.22
C GLY A 214 -34.91 -9.83 2.72
N THR A 215 -35.67 -8.83 3.12
CA THR A 215 -37.10 -9.03 3.48
C THR A 215 -37.99 -9.21 2.24
N PHE A 216 -37.49 -8.85 1.05
CA PHE A 216 -38.21 -8.98 -0.20
C PHE A 216 -37.90 -10.33 -0.86
N ARG A 217 -38.96 -10.92 -1.45
CA ARG A 217 -38.79 -12.10 -2.28
C ARG A 217 -38.21 -11.68 -3.65
N MET A 218 -37.17 -12.37 -4.09
CA MET A 218 -36.44 -12.08 -5.34
C MET A 218 -36.43 -13.32 -6.23
N PRO A 219 -36.23 -13.19 -7.55
CA PRO A 219 -36.09 -14.31 -8.48
C PRO A 219 -35.01 -15.33 -8.04
N ALA A 220 -33.94 -14.86 -7.40
CA ALA A 220 -32.91 -15.73 -6.84
C ALA A 220 -33.45 -16.72 -5.80
N HIS A 221 -34.41 -16.30 -4.95
CA HIS A 221 -35.06 -17.22 -3.99
C HIS A 221 -35.87 -18.30 -4.72
N ASP A 222 -36.58 -17.98 -5.79
CA ASP A 222 -37.36 -18.96 -6.56
C ASP A 222 -36.45 -19.95 -7.27
N HIS A 223 -35.27 -19.49 -7.73
CA HIS A 223 -34.25 -20.38 -8.26
C HIS A 223 -33.74 -21.34 -7.19
N ALA A 224 -33.38 -20.86 -6.00
CA ALA A 224 -32.94 -21.68 -4.88
C ALA A 224 -34.02 -22.69 -4.44
N VAL A 225 -35.30 -22.28 -4.38
CA VAL A 225 -36.45 -23.18 -4.09
C VAL A 225 -36.56 -24.27 -5.15
N SER A 226 -36.39 -23.94 -6.42
CA SER A 226 -36.44 -24.94 -7.51
C SER A 226 -35.37 -26.03 -7.32
N ILE A 227 -34.14 -25.62 -7.03
CA ILE A 227 -33.02 -26.54 -6.76
C ILE A 227 -33.28 -27.37 -5.49
N PHE A 228 -33.80 -26.75 -4.43
CA PHE A 228 -34.11 -27.42 -3.19
C PHE A 228 -35.24 -28.48 -3.35
N ARG A 229 -36.24 -28.18 -4.18
CA ARG A 229 -37.28 -29.16 -4.52
C ARG A 229 -36.72 -30.37 -5.24
N GLN A 230 -35.74 -30.21 -6.11
CA GLN A 230 -35.06 -31.34 -6.75
C GLN A 230 -34.34 -32.21 -5.70
N LEU A 231 -33.71 -31.57 -4.71
CA LEU A 231 -33.07 -32.28 -3.59
C LEU A 231 -34.11 -33.07 -2.75
N LEU A 232 -35.22 -32.44 -2.40
CA LEU A 232 -36.32 -33.09 -1.64
C LEU A 232 -36.90 -34.31 -2.40
N GLY A 233 -36.93 -34.27 -3.70
CA GLY A 233 -37.39 -35.41 -4.56
C GLY A 233 -36.46 -36.63 -4.62
N MET A 234 -35.29 -36.58 -3.98
CA MET A 234 -34.39 -37.73 -3.94
C MET A 234 -34.92 -38.81 -3.02
N GLY A 235 -35.02 -40.03 -3.52
CA GLY A 235 -35.65 -41.18 -2.82
C GLY A 235 -34.92 -41.60 -1.53
N GLU A 236 -33.70 -41.15 -1.30
CA GLU A 236 -32.92 -41.44 -0.10
C GLU A 236 -33.59 -40.86 1.16
N PHE A 237 -34.21 -39.67 1.05
CA PHE A 237 -34.86 -39.02 2.18
C PHE A 237 -36.17 -39.78 2.61
N SER A 238 -36.88 -40.36 1.65
CA SER A 238 -38.13 -41.10 1.93
C SER A 238 -37.88 -42.46 2.61
N ARG A 239 -36.69 -42.99 2.57
CA ARG A 239 -36.33 -44.29 3.18
C ARG A 239 -35.92 -44.18 4.65
N GLY A 240 -35.67 -42.96 5.15
CA GLY A 240 -35.30 -42.67 6.54
C GLY A 240 -33.96 -43.22 7.02
N ASN A 241 -33.12 -43.74 6.11
CA ASN A 241 -31.80 -44.28 6.44
C ASN A 241 -30.77 -43.10 6.55
N ARG A 242 -30.26 -42.85 7.74
CA ARG A 242 -29.30 -41.77 8.01
C ARG A 242 -28.07 -41.76 7.07
N PRO A 243 -27.32 -42.88 6.86
CA PRO A 243 -26.17 -42.89 5.96
C PRO A 243 -26.51 -42.53 4.51
N GLU A 244 -27.68 -42.99 4.01
CA GLU A 244 -28.14 -42.67 2.65
C GLU A 244 -28.53 -41.17 2.55
N CYS A 245 -29.27 -40.64 3.53
CA CYS A 245 -29.63 -39.19 3.60
C CYS A 245 -28.38 -38.33 3.65
N GLU A 246 -27.44 -38.61 4.55
CA GLU A 246 -26.17 -37.89 4.63
C GLU A 246 -25.34 -37.99 3.34
N GLY A 247 -25.37 -39.16 2.69
CA GLY A 247 -24.76 -39.37 1.38
C GLY A 247 -25.40 -38.47 0.29
N ALA A 248 -26.73 -38.34 0.28
CA ALA A 248 -27.45 -37.45 -0.63
C ALA A 248 -27.10 -36.01 -0.37
N MET A 249 -27.07 -35.56 0.91
CA MET A 249 -26.67 -34.21 1.31
C MET A 249 -25.24 -33.89 0.90
N ARG A 250 -24.26 -34.80 1.08
CA ARG A 250 -22.87 -34.63 0.62
C ARG A 250 -22.78 -34.42 -0.89
N ARG A 251 -23.57 -35.19 -1.66
CA ARG A 251 -23.64 -34.98 -3.13
C ARG A 251 -24.25 -33.64 -3.48
N ALA A 252 -25.29 -33.25 -2.77
CA ALA A 252 -26.00 -31.98 -3.00
C ALA A 252 -25.09 -30.78 -2.76
N VAL A 253 -24.40 -30.67 -1.62
CA VAL A 253 -23.49 -29.55 -1.33
C VAL A 253 -22.30 -29.46 -2.30
N ARG A 254 -21.86 -30.59 -2.86
CA ARG A 254 -20.79 -30.63 -3.86
C ARG A 254 -21.22 -30.20 -5.26
N ASN A 255 -22.45 -30.57 -5.65
CA ASN A 255 -22.94 -30.41 -7.02
C ASN A 255 -23.83 -29.17 -7.18
N MET A 256 -24.45 -28.72 -6.11
CA MET A 256 -25.42 -27.62 -6.08
C MET A 256 -24.85 -26.49 -5.23
N HIS A 257 -23.87 -25.79 -5.73
CA HIS A 257 -23.02 -24.80 -5.02
C HIS A 257 -23.76 -23.65 -4.28
N ILE A 258 -25.09 -23.70 -4.23
CA ILE A 258 -25.91 -22.72 -3.48
C ILE A 258 -26.08 -23.08 -1.99
N PHE A 259 -25.93 -24.36 -1.63
CA PHE A 259 -26.15 -24.82 -0.24
C PHE A 259 -24.84 -24.68 0.54
N GLU A 260 -24.89 -23.89 1.58
CA GLU A 260 -23.79 -23.74 2.54
C GLU A 260 -23.78 -24.88 3.55
N LEU A 261 -24.96 -25.25 4.03
CA LEU A 261 -25.18 -26.24 5.07
C LEU A 261 -26.46 -27.00 4.83
N LEU A 262 -26.44 -28.32 5.00
CA LEU A 262 -27.62 -29.18 5.01
C LEU A 262 -27.73 -29.95 6.31
N TYR A 263 -28.98 -30.10 6.83
CA TYR A 263 -29.29 -30.92 7.99
C TYR A 263 -30.72 -31.42 7.94
N LEU A 264 -30.98 -32.52 8.67
CA LEU A 264 -32.25 -33.26 8.65
C LEU A 264 -32.78 -33.42 10.06
N THR A 265 -34.08 -33.17 10.24
CA THR A 265 -34.81 -33.45 11.51
C THR A 265 -35.86 -34.53 11.34
N ASP A 266 -36.27 -35.16 12.46
CA ASP A 266 -37.47 -35.98 12.52
C ASP A 266 -38.75 -35.12 12.58
N ALA A 267 -39.92 -35.78 12.63
CA ALA A 267 -41.24 -35.13 12.74
C ALA A 267 -41.41 -34.32 14.02
N GLN A 268 -40.65 -34.58 15.06
CA GLN A 268 -40.63 -33.85 16.32
C GLN A 268 -39.62 -32.71 16.37
N GLY A 269 -38.90 -32.49 15.27
CA GLY A 269 -37.88 -31.45 15.16
C GLY A 269 -36.56 -31.78 15.85
N ARG A 270 -36.30 -33.06 16.14
CA ARG A 270 -35.02 -33.52 16.64
C ARG A 270 -34.09 -33.78 15.44
N GLN A 271 -32.87 -33.23 15.45
CA GLN A 271 -31.91 -33.45 14.40
C GLN A 271 -31.43 -34.90 14.33
N ILE A 272 -31.56 -35.53 13.17
CA ILE A 272 -31.24 -36.94 12.91
C ILE A 272 -30.09 -37.13 11.95
N SER A 273 -29.46 -36.05 11.49
CA SER A 273 -28.26 -36.07 10.68
C SER A 273 -27.13 -35.25 11.30
N SER A 274 -25.90 -35.44 10.81
CA SER A 274 -24.84 -34.46 10.97
C SER A 274 -25.17 -33.16 10.21
N ASN A 275 -24.56 -32.06 10.59
CA ASN A 275 -24.45 -30.90 9.72
C ASN A 275 -23.46 -31.24 8.59
N ILE A 276 -23.89 -31.03 7.34
CA ILE A 276 -23.07 -31.28 6.14
C ILE A 276 -22.81 -29.96 5.44
N TRP A 277 -21.55 -29.51 5.45
CA TRP A 277 -21.13 -28.24 4.92
C TRP A 277 -20.60 -28.34 3.48
N SER A 278 -20.71 -27.25 2.73
CA SER A 278 -20.19 -27.15 1.35
C SER A 278 -18.67 -27.27 1.28
N ASP A 279 -17.95 -26.87 2.31
CA ASP A 279 -16.49 -26.98 2.41
C ASP A 279 -15.99 -28.39 2.81
N GLY A 280 -16.89 -29.33 2.96
CA GLY A 280 -16.59 -30.72 3.31
C GLY A 280 -16.49 -31.00 4.81
N ARG A 281 -16.68 -30.00 5.67
CA ARG A 281 -16.82 -30.21 7.14
C ARG A 281 -18.11 -30.97 7.43
N GLU A 282 -18.05 -31.82 8.45
CA GLU A 282 -19.20 -32.52 9.00
C GLU A 282 -19.18 -32.37 10.53
N ASP A 283 -20.34 -32.05 11.09
CA ASP A 283 -20.48 -31.95 12.55
C ASP A 283 -21.60 -32.87 13.04
N ALA A 284 -21.20 -33.96 13.67
CA ALA A 284 -22.10 -34.93 14.27
C ALA A 284 -22.49 -34.57 15.70
N SER A 285 -21.88 -33.57 16.34
CA SER A 285 -22.17 -33.19 17.73
C SER A 285 -23.57 -32.60 17.87
N VAL A 286 -24.13 -32.09 16.78
CA VAL A 286 -25.49 -31.52 16.71
C VAL A 286 -26.61 -32.57 16.68
N PHE A 287 -26.26 -33.85 16.53
CA PHE A 287 -27.23 -34.94 16.51
C PHE A 287 -28.07 -34.96 17.81
N GLY A 288 -29.40 -35.03 17.67
CA GLY A 288 -30.33 -34.96 18.79
C GLY A 288 -30.73 -33.57 19.24
N SER A 289 -30.13 -32.52 18.64
CA SER A 289 -30.52 -31.11 18.91
C SER A 289 -31.97 -30.86 18.55
N GLN A 290 -32.62 -30.01 19.36
CA GLN A 290 -34.05 -29.76 19.24
C GLN A 290 -34.32 -28.44 18.49
N TRP A 291 -34.99 -28.54 17.34
CA TRP A 291 -35.29 -27.43 16.44
C TRP A 291 -36.79 -27.13 16.29
N SER A 292 -37.68 -27.86 17.02
CA SER A 292 -39.12 -27.74 16.89
C SER A 292 -39.67 -26.33 17.07
N ARG A 293 -38.95 -25.44 17.82
CA ARG A 293 -39.36 -24.05 18.05
C ARG A 293 -38.87 -23.07 17.00
N ARG A 294 -38.04 -23.52 16.08
CA ARG A 294 -37.47 -22.63 15.05
C ARG A 294 -38.52 -22.26 14.00
N PRO A 295 -38.54 -20.99 13.55
CA PRO A 295 -39.51 -20.51 12.56
C PRO A 295 -39.58 -21.34 11.30
N TRP A 296 -38.40 -21.75 10.75
CA TRP A 296 -38.33 -22.57 9.54
C TRP A 296 -38.98 -23.94 9.72
N PHE A 297 -38.86 -24.59 10.87
CA PHE A 297 -39.51 -25.86 11.16
C PHE A 297 -41.03 -25.68 11.35
N GLN A 298 -41.43 -24.68 12.09
CA GLN A 298 -42.86 -24.36 12.33
C GLN A 298 -43.61 -23.98 11.05
N SER A 299 -42.92 -23.28 10.16
CA SER A 299 -43.50 -22.88 8.85
C SER A 299 -43.86 -24.11 8.02
N VAL A 300 -42.96 -25.09 7.93
CA VAL A 300 -43.21 -26.37 7.21
C VAL A 300 -44.33 -27.14 7.82
N LEU A 301 -44.42 -27.23 9.16
CA LEU A 301 -45.53 -27.91 9.84
C LEU A 301 -46.89 -27.29 9.53
N LYS A 302 -46.93 -25.94 9.40
CA LYS A 302 -48.20 -25.23 9.12
C LYS A 302 -48.61 -25.30 7.65
N SER A 303 -47.66 -25.16 6.73
CA SER A 303 -47.95 -25.07 5.30
C SER A 303 -47.95 -26.44 4.59
N GLY A 304 -47.18 -27.39 5.09
CA GLY A 304 -46.89 -28.65 4.37
C GLY A 304 -46.05 -28.47 3.11
N GLU A 305 -45.49 -27.29 2.90
CA GLU A 305 -44.75 -26.92 1.69
C GLU A 305 -43.33 -26.41 2.02
N VAL A 306 -42.55 -26.20 0.98
CA VAL A 306 -41.23 -25.57 1.11
C VAL A 306 -41.38 -24.15 1.62
N SER A 307 -40.66 -23.82 2.67
CA SER A 307 -40.62 -22.52 3.29
C SER A 307 -39.25 -21.86 3.10
N VAL A 308 -39.26 -20.55 2.96
CA VAL A 308 -38.05 -19.70 2.84
C VAL A 308 -38.08 -18.75 4.04
N SER A 309 -36.99 -18.71 4.82
CA SER A 309 -36.87 -17.73 5.90
C SER A 309 -36.48 -16.36 5.38
N ASP A 310 -36.62 -15.34 6.21
CA ASP A 310 -35.94 -14.06 6.00
C ASP A 310 -34.43 -14.26 6.03
N ILE A 311 -33.69 -13.29 5.44
CA ILE A 311 -32.23 -13.27 5.51
C ILE A 311 -31.78 -12.97 6.95
N TYR A 312 -30.78 -13.69 7.41
CA TYR A 312 -30.16 -13.51 8.72
C TYR A 312 -28.63 -13.66 8.60
N ARG A 313 -27.91 -13.16 9.60
CA ARG A 313 -26.46 -13.37 9.70
C ARG A 313 -26.21 -14.73 10.37
N SER A 314 -25.56 -15.63 9.66
CA SER A 314 -25.22 -16.96 10.17
C SER A 314 -24.21 -16.85 11.31
N SER A 315 -24.54 -17.44 12.46
CA SER A 315 -23.59 -17.53 13.59
C SER A 315 -22.42 -18.49 13.34
N ALA A 316 -22.54 -19.31 12.29
CA ALA A 316 -21.54 -20.33 11.98
C ALA A 316 -20.51 -19.87 10.94
N THR A 317 -20.89 -18.96 10.03
CA THR A 317 -20.04 -18.51 8.92
C THR A 317 -19.90 -16.98 8.86
N ASP A 318 -20.63 -16.27 9.71
CA ASP A 318 -20.72 -14.80 9.70
C ASP A 318 -21.22 -14.20 8.37
N SER A 319 -21.81 -15.04 7.52
CA SER A 319 -22.35 -14.68 6.20
C SER A 319 -23.84 -14.40 6.26
N PHE A 320 -24.36 -13.66 5.28
CA PHE A 320 -25.80 -13.49 5.11
C PHE A 320 -26.40 -14.74 4.46
N CYS A 321 -27.30 -15.38 5.17
CA CYS A 321 -27.95 -16.63 4.78
C CYS A 321 -29.46 -16.53 4.92
N PHE A 322 -30.18 -17.39 4.21
CA PHE A 322 -31.56 -17.73 4.49
C PHE A 322 -31.69 -19.25 4.51
N THR A 323 -32.66 -19.75 5.26
CA THR A 323 -32.94 -21.18 5.37
C THR A 323 -34.08 -21.57 4.44
N LEU A 324 -33.80 -22.53 3.55
CA LEU A 324 -34.86 -23.31 2.89
C LEU A 324 -35.20 -24.51 3.77
N SER A 325 -36.46 -24.77 3.95
CA SER A 325 -36.92 -25.94 4.68
C SER A 325 -38.10 -26.59 3.97
N GLY A 326 -38.11 -27.91 3.95
CA GLY A 326 -39.16 -28.63 3.25
C GLY A 326 -39.51 -29.96 3.93
N PRO A 327 -40.79 -30.39 3.80
CA PRO A 327 -41.24 -31.61 4.40
C PRO A 327 -40.65 -32.84 3.69
N ILE A 328 -40.35 -33.85 4.49
CA ILE A 328 -39.99 -35.17 4.02
C ILE A 328 -41.12 -36.12 4.36
N PHE A 329 -41.52 -36.93 3.36
CA PHE A 329 -42.52 -37.93 3.49
C PHE A 329 -41.89 -39.32 3.28
N ASP A 330 -42.35 -40.31 4.03
CA ASP A 330 -41.96 -41.68 3.84
C ASP A 330 -42.60 -42.30 2.55
N VAL A 331 -42.28 -43.55 2.27
CA VAL A 331 -42.83 -44.25 1.11
C VAL A 331 -44.32 -44.47 1.15
N GLN A 332 -44.95 -44.28 2.32
CA GLN A 332 -46.42 -44.36 2.54
C GLN A 332 -47.06 -42.96 2.47
N GLY A 333 -46.29 -41.89 2.26
CA GLY A 333 -46.78 -40.52 2.20
C GLY A 333 -47.00 -39.89 3.57
N GLN A 334 -46.47 -40.48 4.65
CA GLN A 334 -46.59 -39.88 6.01
C GLN A 334 -45.41 -38.90 6.24
N PHE A 335 -45.70 -37.78 6.89
CA PHE A 335 -44.71 -36.81 7.28
C PHE A 335 -43.73 -37.41 8.28
N CYS A 336 -42.43 -37.46 7.92
CA CYS A 336 -41.38 -38.05 8.73
C CYS A 336 -40.30 -37.06 9.20
N GLY A 337 -40.28 -35.85 8.68
CA GLY A 337 -39.29 -34.84 9.10
C GLY A 337 -39.19 -33.65 8.18
N VAL A 338 -38.18 -32.83 8.45
CA VAL A 338 -37.89 -31.63 7.68
C VAL A 338 -36.41 -31.64 7.25
N LEU A 339 -36.16 -31.53 5.96
CA LEU A 339 -34.85 -31.17 5.45
C LEU A 339 -34.72 -29.65 5.52
N ALA A 340 -33.60 -29.18 6.04
CA ALA A 340 -33.23 -27.76 6.04
C ALA A 340 -31.92 -27.54 5.34
N ALA A 341 -31.84 -26.43 4.62
CA ALA A 341 -30.68 -25.99 3.86
C ALA A 341 -30.43 -24.52 4.12
N ASP A 342 -29.28 -24.18 4.63
CA ASP A 342 -28.86 -22.80 4.68
C ASP A 342 -28.20 -22.45 3.33
N VAL A 343 -28.66 -21.35 2.74
CA VAL A 343 -28.20 -20.84 1.44
C VAL A 343 -27.45 -19.55 1.70
N ASN A 344 -26.20 -19.50 1.28
CA ASN A 344 -25.43 -18.27 1.32
C ASN A 344 -25.99 -17.30 0.29
N PHE A 345 -26.46 -16.15 0.76
CA PHE A 345 -27.14 -15.18 -0.08
C PHE A 345 -26.19 -14.50 -1.09
N ALA A 346 -24.95 -14.25 -0.69
CA ALA A 346 -23.95 -13.66 -1.57
C ALA A 346 -23.54 -14.60 -2.69
N ASP A 347 -23.41 -15.90 -2.40
CA ASP A 347 -23.07 -16.92 -3.40
C ASP A 347 -24.21 -17.15 -4.38
N LEU A 348 -25.44 -17.19 -3.88
CA LEU A 348 -26.65 -17.28 -4.72
C LEU A 348 -26.77 -16.12 -5.70
N LEU A 349 -26.51 -14.89 -5.24
CA LEU A 349 -26.54 -13.71 -6.11
C LEU A 349 -25.36 -13.63 -7.11
N SER A 350 -24.33 -14.44 -6.92
CA SER A 350 -23.18 -14.50 -7.81
C SER A 350 -23.35 -15.47 -8.99
N LEU A 351 -24.37 -16.35 -8.92
CA LEU A 351 -24.81 -17.25 -9.99
C LEU A 351 -25.64 -16.49 -11.01
#